data_5f552b4c3f9268fe045a537861aba681
#
_entry.id   5f552b4c3f9268fe045a537861aba681
#
_cell.length_a   1.000
_cell.length_b   1.000
_cell.length_c   1.000
_cell.angle_alpha   90.00
_cell.angle_beta   90.00
_cell.angle_gamma   90.00
#
_symmetry.space_group_name_H-M   'P 1'
#
loop_
_entity.id
_entity.type
_entity.pdbx_description
1 polymer ?
#
loop_
_entity_poly.entity_id
_entity_poly.type
_entity_poly.pdbx_seq_one_letter_code
_entity_poly.pdbx_strand_id
1 'polypeptide(L)'
;KSLNLKRDSWYDGRRDIITSTKAAIDYLSYLYKRFNSDWLHTIAAYNGGEGTVRRAIKKNRSMNMPTDFWSLDLPRETESYVPRLLILSRIVENPARYGIELPKLQNKPYFNNVNLDSQINIYKAAEIAEININEMIMLNPGYKLGVTHPVSPQNILLPIGKKNSFLRKLEELPKKSWSPIKRYQIKRGDTL
;
A
#
# COMPACT_ATOMS: atom_id res chain seq x y z
N LYS A 1 13.52 -9.78 -5.60
CA LYS A 1 12.90 -9.16 -6.80
C LYS A 1 12.52 -7.73 -6.45
N SER A 2 12.90 -6.73 -7.24
CA SER A 2 12.44 -5.36 -7.06
C SER A 2 10.94 -5.31 -7.32
N LEU A 3 10.16 -4.75 -6.38
CA LEU A 3 8.71 -4.61 -6.52
C LEU A 3 8.32 -3.44 -7.43
N ASN A 4 9.29 -2.78 -8.07
CA ASN A 4 9.13 -1.64 -8.99
C ASN A 4 8.24 -0.51 -8.43
N LEU A 5 8.24 -0.33 -7.10
CA LEU A 5 7.52 0.76 -6.46
C LEU A 5 8.28 2.07 -6.67
N LYS A 6 7.68 3.01 -7.38
CA LYS A 6 8.26 4.32 -7.63
C LYS A 6 8.51 5.05 -6.30
N ARG A 7 9.69 5.62 -6.16
CA ARG A 7 10.08 6.45 -5.02
C ARG A 7 10.99 7.58 -5.48
N ASP A 8 10.56 8.81 -5.25
CA ASP A 8 11.33 10.02 -5.55
C ASP A 8 11.04 11.12 -4.51
N SER A 9 11.39 12.37 -4.80
CA SER A 9 11.13 13.51 -3.91
C SER A 9 9.65 13.83 -3.73
N TRP A 10 8.79 13.50 -4.71
CA TRP A 10 7.36 13.83 -4.75
C TRP A 10 6.48 12.72 -4.23
N TYR A 11 6.86 11.46 -4.50
CA TYR A 11 6.00 10.32 -4.33
C TYR A 11 6.72 9.12 -3.73
N ASP A 12 6.04 8.37 -2.88
CA ASP A 12 6.48 7.07 -2.36
C ASP A 12 5.38 6.02 -2.56
N GLY A 13 5.53 5.20 -3.60
CA GLY A 13 4.58 4.16 -3.96
C GLY A 13 4.41 3.05 -2.92
N ARG A 14 5.30 2.97 -1.93
CA ARG A 14 5.15 2.03 -0.80
C ARG A 14 4.03 2.46 0.15
N ARG A 15 3.68 3.75 0.13
CA ARG A 15 2.62 4.37 0.93
C ARG A 15 1.31 4.47 0.16
N ASP A 16 1.35 4.36 -1.17
CA ASP A 16 0.14 4.40 -2.01
C ASP A 16 -0.66 3.10 -1.85
N ILE A 17 -1.92 3.23 -1.48
CA ILE A 17 -2.80 2.12 -1.11
C ILE A 17 -2.93 1.11 -2.26
N ILE A 18 -3.19 1.58 -3.48
CA ILE A 18 -3.40 0.69 -4.64
C ILE A 18 -2.08 0.05 -5.06
N THR A 19 -1.04 0.87 -5.22
CA THR A 19 0.25 0.43 -5.76
C THR A 19 0.95 -0.54 -4.81
N SER A 20 0.95 -0.25 -3.50
CA SER A 20 1.55 -1.13 -2.50
C SER A 20 0.79 -2.44 -2.33
N THR A 21 -0.56 -2.38 -2.33
CA THR A 21 -1.39 -3.59 -2.25
C THR A 21 -1.17 -4.49 -3.48
N LYS A 22 -1.16 -3.91 -4.68
CA LYS A 22 -0.86 -4.66 -5.90
C LYS A 22 0.51 -5.33 -5.83
N ALA A 23 1.53 -4.59 -5.43
CA ALA A 23 2.88 -5.13 -5.28
C ALA A 23 2.96 -6.27 -4.25
N ALA A 24 2.22 -6.14 -3.13
CA ALA A 24 2.13 -7.20 -2.11
C ALA A 24 1.47 -8.47 -2.67
N ILE A 25 0.35 -8.33 -3.40
CA ILE A 25 -0.35 -9.47 -4.04
C ILE A 25 0.55 -10.13 -5.08
N ASP A 26 1.21 -9.36 -5.94
CA ASP A 26 2.11 -9.86 -6.97
C ASP A 26 3.30 -10.62 -6.35
N TYR A 27 3.83 -10.11 -5.21
CA TYR A 27 4.93 -10.76 -4.49
C TYR A 27 4.48 -12.04 -3.76
N LEU A 28 3.34 -12.01 -3.10
CA LEU A 28 2.75 -13.21 -2.49
C LEU A 28 2.48 -14.29 -3.54
N SER A 29 1.92 -13.92 -4.69
CA SER A 29 1.68 -14.85 -5.81
C SER A 29 2.97 -15.44 -6.37
N TYR A 30 4.04 -14.63 -6.45
CA TYR A 30 5.36 -15.11 -6.82
C TYR A 30 5.90 -16.12 -5.80
N LEU A 31 5.86 -15.79 -4.51
CA LEU A 31 6.33 -16.68 -3.44
C LEU A 31 5.53 -17.97 -3.38
N TYR A 32 4.22 -17.90 -3.53
CA TYR A 32 3.34 -19.08 -3.56
C TYR A 32 3.77 -20.10 -4.62
N LYS A 33 4.04 -19.61 -5.84
CA LYS A 33 4.58 -20.46 -6.92
C LYS A 33 5.98 -20.99 -6.59
N ARG A 34 6.83 -20.20 -5.95
CA ARG A 34 8.20 -20.56 -5.56
C ARG A 34 8.26 -21.63 -4.48
N PHE A 35 7.27 -21.70 -3.62
CA PHE A 35 7.15 -22.67 -2.54
C PHE A 35 6.13 -23.78 -2.82
N ASN A 36 5.92 -24.12 -4.11
CA ASN A 36 5.07 -25.24 -4.54
C ASN A 36 3.64 -25.16 -3.96
N SER A 37 3.06 -23.97 -3.95
CA SER A 37 1.72 -23.71 -3.43
C SER A 37 1.55 -23.90 -1.91
N ASP A 38 2.65 -23.88 -1.17
CA ASP A 38 2.62 -23.93 0.30
C ASP A 38 2.44 -22.50 0.86
N TRP A 39 1.29 -22.26 1.50
CA TRP A 39 0.98 -20.97 2.10
C TRP A 39 1.80 -20.65 3.34
N LEU A 40 2.17 -21.65 4.17
CA LEU A 40 2.94 -21.39 5.39
C LEU A 40 4.35 -20.94 5.04
N HIS A 41 5.02 -21.59 4.09
CA HIS A 41 6.30 -21.15 3.55
C HIS A 41 6.18 -19.80 2.84
N THR A 42 5.10 -19.56 2.12
CA THR A 42 4.84 -18.30 1.42
C THR A 42 4.78 -17.12 2.40
N ILE A 43 3.98 -17.25 3.46
CA ILE A 43 3.80 -16.21 4.48
C ILE A 43 5.10 -16.00 5.27
N ALA A 44 5.80 -17.11 5.62
CA ALA A 44 7.10 -17.04 6.27
C ALA A 44 8.13 -16.31 5.40
N ALA A 45 8.15 -16.58 4.09
CA ALA A 45 9.05 -15.92 3.14
C ALA A 45 8.67 -14.47 2.87
N TYR A 46 7.40 -14.12 2.93
CA TYR A 46 6.94 -12.73 2.83
C TYR A 46 7.47 -11.88 4.00
N ASN A 47 7.44 -12.43 5.22
CA ASN A 47 7.95 -11.76 6.42
C ASN A 47 9.49 -11.83 6.53
N GLY A 48 10.06 -13.06 6.50
CA GLY A 48 11.47 -13.32 6.80
C GLY A 48 12.41 -13.35 5.59
N GLY A 49 11.84 -13.20 4.38
CA GLY A 49 12.57 -13.24 3.11
C GLY A 49 12.69 -14.64 2.50
N GLU A 50 12.52 -14.72 1.16
CA GLU A 50 12.59 -15.98 0.38
C GLU A 50 13.88 -16.77 0.66
N GLY A 51 15.03 -16.06 0.67
CA GLY A 51 16.34 -16.70 0.86
C GLY A 51 16.49 -17.37 2.22
N THR A 52 15.89 -16.77 3.26
CA THR A 52 15.95 -17.31 4.63
C THR A 52 15.20 -18.66 4.71
N VAL A 53 13.94 -18.67 4.25
CA VAL A 53 13.13 -19.89 4.27
C VAL A 53 13.76 -20.98 3.39
N ARG A 54 14.26 -20.65 2.21
CA ARG A 54 14.93 -21.62 1.33
C ARG A 54 16.20 -22.23 1.94
N ARG A 55 16.98 -21.42 2.67
CA ARG A 55 18.17 -21.95 3.38
C ARG A 55 17.77 -22.90 4.48
N ALA A 56 16.74 -22.59 5.27
CA ALA A 56 16.22 -23.45 6.32
C ALA A 56 15.70 -24.78 5.75
N ILE A 57 14.90 -24.75 4.68
CA ILE A 57 14.44 -25.95 3.97
C ILE A 57 15.62 -26.78 3.47
N LYS A 58 16.64 -26.16 2.85
CA LYS A 58 17.84 -26.87 2.36
C LYS A 58 18.63 -27.51 3.51
N LYS A 59 18.78 -26.81 4.64
CA LYS A 59 19.45 -27.32 5.84
C LYS A 59 18.73 -28.58 6.35
N ASN A 60 17.42 -28.51 6.58
CA ASN A 60 16.65 -29.64 7.06
C ASN A 60 16.70 -30.83 6.10
N ARG A 61 16.56 -30.59 4.80
CA ARG A 61 16.66 -31.66 3.78
C ARG A 61 18.02 -32.37 3.79
N SER A 62 19.13 -31.64 3.97
CA SER A 62 20.46 -32.25 4.04
C SER A 62 20.70 -33.08 5.31
N MET A 63 19.88 -32.89 6.34
CA MET A 63 19.89 -33.62 7.59
C MET A 63 18.78 -34.68 7.68
N ASN A 64 18.04 -34.94 6.57
CA ASN A 64 16.86 -35.82 6.53
C ASN A 64 15.79 -35.45 7.55
N MET A 65 15.66 -34.14 7.87
CA MET A 65 14.64 -33.61 8.76
C MET A 65 13.41 -33.14 7.97
N PRO A 66 12.23 -33.05 8.60
CA PRO A 66 11.03 -32.50 7.98
C PRO A 66 11.27 -31.05 7.47
N THR A 67 10.62 -30.72 6.37
CA THR A 67 10.79 -29.39 5.71
C THR A 67 9.51 -28.56 5.74
N ASP A 68 8.49 -28.96 6.48
CA ASP A 68 7.31 -28.14 6.75
C ASP A 68 7.68 -26.93 7.62
N PHE A 69 6.83 -25.90 7.60
CA PHE A 69 7.09 -24.65 8.30
C PHE A 69 7.43 -24.83 9.79
N TRP A 70 6.73 -25.75 10.47
CA TRP A 70 6.85 -25.95 11.92
C TRP A 70 8.18 -26.59 12.33
N SER A 71 8.83 -27.25 11.38
CA SER A 71 10.12 -27.94 11.58
C SER A 71 11.32 -27.07 11.18
N LEU A 72 11.09 -25.86 10.61
CA LEU A 72 12.18 -24.99 10.17
C LEU A 72 12.71 -24.12 11.30
N ASP A 73 14.03 -24.01 11.39
CA ASP A 73 14.75 -23.04 12.22
C ASP A 73 14.77 -21.68 11.50
N LEU A 74 13.87 -20.79 11.87
CA LEU A 74 13.67 -19.47 11.28
C LEU A 74 13.95 -18.36 12.29
N PRO A 75 14.12 -17.11 11.85
CA PRO A 75 14.17 -15.97 12.78
C PRO A 75 12.91 -15.93 13.67
N ARG A 76 13.10 -15.69 14.95
CA ARG A 76 12.01 -15.66 15.97
C ARG A 76 10.80 -14.82 15.58
N GLU A 77 11.04 -13.70 14.88
CA GLU A 77 9.96 -12.87 14.33
C GLU A 77 9.11 -13.66 13.34
N THR A 78 9.74 -14.38 12.40
CA THR A 78 9.06 -15.16 11.37
C THR A 78 8.34 -16.36 11.94
N GLU A 79 8.95 -17.06 12.91
CA GLU A 79 8.33 -18.18 13.63
C GLU A 79 7.03 -17.75 14.33
N SER A 80 6.98 -16.53 14.85
CA SER A 80 5.79 -16.00 15.54
C SER A 80 4.79 -15.35 14.58
N TYR A 81 5.23 -14.84 13.42
CA TYR A 81 4.40 -14.14 12.46
C TYR A 81 3.30 -15.02 11.85
N VAL A 82 3.69 -16.22 11.39
CA VAL A 82 2.75 -17.14 10.72
C VAL A 82 1.63 -17.60 11.67
N PRO A 83 1.91 -18.11 12.89
CA PRO A 83 0.86 -18.47 13.86
C PRO A 83 -0.05 -17.31 14.21
N ARG A 84 0.49 -16.11 14.40
CA ARG A 84 -0.32 -14.90 14.68
C ARG A 84 -1.29 -14.59 13.54
N LEU A 85 -0.84 -14.68 12.30
CA LEU A 85 -1.70 -14.45 11.14
C LEU A 85 -2.82 -15.50 11.07
N LEU A 86 -2.50 -16.78 11.32
CA LEU A 86 -3.50 -17.85 11.34
C LEU A 86 -4.54 -17.66 12.45
N ILE A 87 -4.11 -17.22 13.64
CA ILE A 87 -5.02 -16.92 14.76
C ILE A 87 -5.93 -15.75 14.40
N LEU A 88 -5.39 -14.67 13.85
CA LEU A 88 -6.18 -13.51 13.41
C LEU A 88 -7.20 -13.89 12.34
N SER A 89 -6.80 -14.72 11.36
CA SER A 89 -7.73 -15.24 10.35
C SER A 89 -8.89 -16.00 10.99
N ARG A 90 -8.62 -16.88 11.97
CA ARG A 90 -9.65 -17.62 12.70
C ARG A 90 -10.58 -16.71 13.52
N ILE A 91 -10.04 -15.66 14.13
CA ILE A 91 -10.83 -14.69 14.88
C ILE A 91 -11.76 -13.93 13.93
N VAL A 92 -11.26 -13.49 12.77
CA VAL A 92 -12.08 -12.76 11.78
C VAL A 92 -13.14 -13.66 11.17
N GLU A 93 -12.84 -14.95 10.95
CA GLU A 93 -13.78 -15.92 10.41
C GLU A 93 -14.95 -16.19 11.37
N ASN A 94 -14.68 -16.26 12.68
CA ASN A 94 -15.71 -16.52 13.69
C ASN A 94 -15.46 -15.69 14.97
N PRO A 95 -15.66 -14.36 14.93
CA PRO A 95 -15.34 -13.47 16.03
C PRO A 95 -16.15 -13.75 17.29
N ALA A 96 -17.40 -14.18 17.15
CA ALA A 96 -18.28 -14.48 18.28
C ALA A 96 -17.71 -15.60 19.17
N ARG A 97 -17.01 -16.58 18.60
CA ARG A 97 -16.33 -17.65 19.37
C ARG A 97 -15.29 -17.13 20.34
N TYR A 98 -14.75 -15.94 20.06
CA TYR A 98 -13.70 -15.29 20.86
C TYR A 98 -14.25 -14.12 21.68
N GLY A 99 -15.57 -13.94 21.74
CA GLY A 99 -16.20 -12.82 22.44
C GLY A 99 -15.93 -11.45 21.80
N ILE A 100 -15.63 -11.42 20.52
CA ILE A 100 -15.28 -10.20 19.76
C ILE A 100 -16.43 -9.82 18.86
N GLU A 101 -16.83 -8.54 18.90
CA GLU A 101 -17.69 -7.94 17.89
C GLU A 101 -16.85 -7.15 16.89
N LEU A 102 -16.93 -7.53 15.62
CA LEU A 102 -16.33 -6.77 14.52
C LEU A 102 -17.34 -5.75 13.99
N PRO A 103 -16.91 -4.54 13.62
CA PRO A 103 -17.78 -3.56 12.98
C PRO A 103 -18.35 -4.13 11.67
N LYS A 104 -19.63 -3.89 11.43
CA LYS A 104 -20.28 -4.29 10.16
C LYS A 104 -19.77 -3.42 9.03
N LEU A 105 -18.81 -3.93 8.28
CA LEU A 105 -18.29 -3.28 7.08
C LEU A 105 -19.06 -3.76 5.86
N GLN A 106 -19.51 -2.81 5.04
CA GLN A 106 -20.12 -3.16 3.76
C GLN A 106 -19.01 -3.64 2.80
N ASN A 107 -19.22 -4.79 2.13
CA ASN A 107 -18.32 -5.25 1.08
C ASN A 107 -18.54 -4.45 -0.22
N LYS A 108 -18.21 -3.16 -0.17
CA LYS A 108 -18.29 -2.22 -1.28
C LYS A 108 -17.00 -1.42 -1.37
N PRO A 109 -16.59 -0.99 -2.57
CA PRO A 109 -15.47 -0.06 -2.69
C PRO A 109 -15.70 1.18 -1.82
N TYR A 110 -14.66 1.65 -1.14
CA TYR A 110 -14.72 2.87 -0.34
C TYR A 110 -14.34 4.11 -1.13
N PHE A 111 -13.50 3.97 -2.14
CA PHE A 111 -12.97 5.06 -2.92
C PHE A 111 -12.99 4.79 -4.43
N ASN A 112 -12.90 5.85 -5.21
CA ASN A 112 -12.64 5.84 -6.65
C ASN A 112 -11.23 6.35 -6.92
N ASN A 113 -10.53 5.74 -7.88
CA ASN A 113 -9.30 6.29 -8.43
C ASN A 113 -9.67 7.29 -9.56
N VAL A 114 -9.20 8.52 -9.43
CA VAL A 114 -9.45 9.61 -10.38
C VAL A 114 -8.13 10.03 -11.02
N ASN A 115 -7.98 9.78 -12.32
CA ASN A 115 -6.84 10.25 -13.07
C ASN A 115 -6.99 11.73 -13.40
N LEU A 116 -5.91 12.46 -13.26
CA LEU A 116 -5.80 13.88 -13.57
C LEU A 116 -4.81 14.07 -14.73
N ASP A 117 -4.96 15.15 -15.44
CA ASP A 117 -4.06 15.53 -16.54
C ASP A 117 -3.06 16.62 -16.13
N SER A 118 -3.09 16.99 -14.86
CA SER A 118 -2.23 18.04 -14.29
C SER A 118 -1.99 17.82 -12.82
N GLN A 119 -0.94 18.44 -12.31
CA GLN A 119 -0.60 18.44 -10.90
C GLN A 119 -1.68 19.17 -10.08
N ILE A 120 -2.12 18.60 -8.96
CA ILE A 120 -3.06 19.24 -8.03
C ILE A 120 -2.52 19.23 -6.61
N ASN A 121 -2.79 20.30 -5.89
CA ASN A 121 -2.56 20.38 -4.46
C ASN A 121 -3.61 19.57 -3.71
N ILE A 122 -3.20 18.73 -2.75
CA ILE A 122 -4.07 17.81 -2.01
C ILE A 122 -5.11 18.58 -1.16
N TYR A 123 -4.73 19.74 -0.60
CA TYR A 123 -5.65 20.61 0.14
C TYR A 123 -6.72 21.19 -0.79
N LYS A 124 -6.30 21.64 -1.99
CA LYS A 124 -7.22 22.15 -3.00
C LYS A 124 -8.15 21.06 -3.53
N ALA A 125 -7.63 19.86 -3.71
CA ALA A 125 -8.44 18.70 -4.09
C ALA A 125 -9.48 18.34 -3.02
N ALA A 126 -9.14 18.43 -1.73
CA ALA A 126 -10.08 18.22 -0.64
C ALA A 126 -11.21 19.26 -0.61
N GLU A 127 -10.85 20.54 -0.84
CA GLU A 127 -11.81 21.66 -0.95
C GLU A 127 -12.80 21.43 -2.11
N ILE A 128 -12.29 21.12 -3.30
CA ILE A 128 -13.12 20.87 -4.50
C ILE A 128 -14.03 19.65 -4.31
N ALA A 129 -13.50 18.58 -3.70
CA ALA A 129 -14.26 17.36 -3.42
C ALA A 129 -15.24 17.52 -2.25
N GLU A 130 -15.15 18.60 -1.48
CA GLU A 130 -15.93 18.82 -0.25
C GLU A 130 -15.80 17.64 0.72
N ILE A 131 -14.56 17.26 1.03
CA ILE A 131 -14.23 16.22 2.01
C ILE A 131 -13.24 16.75 3.03
N ASN A 132 -13.17 16.06 4.17
CA ASN A 132 -12.22 16.40 5.22
C ASN A 132 -10.77 16.19 4.70
N ILE A 133 -9.90 17.17 5.00
CA ILE A 133 -8.49 17.10 4.58
C ILE A 133 -7.75 15.88 5.14
N ASN A 134 -8.06 15.45 6.35
CA ASN A 134 -7.45 14.27 6.93
C ASN A 134 -7.84 12.99 6.16
N GLU A 135 -9.09 12.89 5.72
CA GLU A 135 -9.55 11.79 4.86
C GLU A 135 -8.84 11.81 3.50
N MET A 136 -8.69 12.99 2.88
CA MET A 136 -7.95 13.15 1.63
C MET A 136 -6.49 12.70 1.78
N ILE A 137 -5.81 13.10 2.86
CA ILE A 137 -4.42 12.70 3.15
C ILE A 137 -4.33 11.19 3.43
N MET A 138 -5.26 10.64 4.19
CA MET A 138 -5.31 9.20 4.49
C MET A 138 -5.51 8.34 3.24
N LEU A 139 -6.30 8.80 2.28
CA LEU A 139 -6.49 8.11 1.00
C LEU A 139 -5.28 8.25 0.07
N ASN A 140 -4.51 9.33 0.18
CA ASN A 140 -3.42 9.68 -0.75
C ASN A 140 -2.06 9.82 -0.06
N PRO A 141 -1.64 8.89 0.82
CA PRO A 141 -0.43 9.06 1.63
C PRO A 141 0.88 8.89 0.84
N GLY A 142 0.78 8.50 -0.44
CA GLY A 142 1.91 8.39 -1.36
C GLY A 142 2.53 9.74 -1.72
N TYR A 143 1.76 10.82 -1.71
CA TYR A 143 2.23 12.17 -2.06
C TYR A 143 2.91 12.87 -0.89
N LYS A 144 4.23 13.03 -0.98
CA LYS A 144 5.08 13.49 0.13
C LYS A 144 5.00 14.99 0.42
N LEU A 145 4.67 15.80 -0.57
CA LEU A 145 4.71 17.24 -0.52
C LEU A 145 3.31 17.89 -0.52
N GLY A 146 2.27 17.11 -0.23
CA GLY A 146 0.89 17.62 -0.26
C GLY A 146 0.41 18.03 -1.65
N VAL A 147 1.00 17.46 -2.70
CA VAL A 147 0.67 17.73 -4.10
C VAL A 147 0.94 16.46 -4.92
N THR A 148 0.14 16.21 -5.97
CA THR A 148 0.37 15.09 -6.86
C THR A 148 1.69 15.23 -7.62
N HIS A 149 2.19 14.13 -8.17
CA HIS A 149 3.45 14.15 -8.92
C HIS A 149 3.35 15.02 -10.18
N PRO A 150 4.39 15.80 -10.54
CA PRO A 150 4.33 16.67 -11.71
C PRO A 150 4.21 15.94 -13.04
N VAL A 151 4.61 14.68 -13.11
CA VAL A 151 4.58 13.87 -14.34
C VAL A 151 3.71 12.63 -14.15
N SER A 152 4.04 11.76 -13.18
CA SER A 152 3.32 10.48 -12.93
C SER A 152 3.77 9.87 -11.59
N PRO A 153 2.84 9.36 -10.76
CA PRO A 153 1.39 9.31 -11.00
C PRO A 153 0.70 10.66 -10.80
N GLN A 154 -0.35 10.91 -11.58
CA GLN A 154 -1.21 12.10 -11.46
C GLN A 154 -2.66 11.65 -11.23
N ASN A 155 -2.87 10.83 -10.20
CA ASN A 155 -4.19 10.37 -9.81
C ASN A 155 -4.42 10.62 -8.32
N ILE A 156 -5.67 10.71 -7.92
CA ILE A 156 -6.06 10.81 -6.52
C ILE A 156 -7.17 9.81 -6.20
N LEU A 157 -7.18 9.34 -4.97
CA LEU A 157 -8.28 8.55 -4.43
C LEU A 157 -9.27 9.48 -3.74
N LEU A 158 -10.54 9.33 -4.09
CA LEU A 158 -11.66 10.07 -3.52
C LEU A 158 -12.70 9.10 -2.98
N PRO A 159 -13.41 9.41 -1.89
CA PRO A 159 -14.54 8.61 -1.42
C PRO A 159 -15.58 8.37 -2.53
N ILE A 160 -16.24 7.22 -2.48
CA ILE A 160 -17.35 6.89 -3.39
C ILE A 160 -18.38 8.01 -3.38
N GLY A 161 -18.92 8.34 -4.58
CA GLY A 161 -19.90 9.40 -4.77
C GLY A 161 -19.31 10.80 -4.99
N LYS A 162 -18.02 11.02 -4.68
CA LYS A 162 -17.39 12.35 -4.84
C LYS A 162 -16.78 12.60 -6.22
N LYS A 163 -16.51 11.54 -6.99
CA LYS A 163 -15.81 11.63 -8.29
C LYS A 163 -16.47 12.59 -9.27
N ASN A 164 -17.77 12.43 -9.53
CA ASN A 164 -18.44 13.20 -10.60
C ASN A 164 -18.56 14.68 -10.26
N SER A 165 -18.93 15.01 -9.01
CA SER A 165 -18.97 16.41 -8.56
C SER A 165 -17.60 17.06 -8.57
N PHE A 166 -16.56 16.32 -8.15
CA PHE A 166 -15.17 16.77 -8.18
C PHE A 166 -14.72 17.11 -9.60
N LEU A 167 -14.91 16.20 -10.56
CA LEU A 167 -14.48 16.41 -11.96
C LEU A 167 -15.19 17.62 -12.58
N ARG A 168 -16.51 17.75 -12.39
CA ARG A 168 -17.26 18.92 -12.89
C ARG A 168 -16.72 20.22 -12.33
N LYS A 169 -16.52 20.33 -11.01
CA LYS A 169 -15.97 21.53 -10.38
C LYS A 169 -14.53 21.82 -10.83
N LEU A 170 -13.76 20.76 -11.07
CA LEU A 170 -12.39 20.88 -11.54
C LEU A 170 -12.31 21.45 -12.96
N GLU A 171 -13.23 21.06 -13.85
CA GLU A 171 -13.35 21.60 -15.22
C GLU A 171 -13.67 23.10 -15.25
N GLU A 172 -14.42 23.60 -14.25
CA GLU A 172 -14.76 25.03 -14.11
C GLU A 172 -13.55 25.88 -13.65
N LEU A 173 -12.47 25.25 -13.17
CA LEU A 173 -11.30 25.94 -12.64
C LEU A 173 -10.13 25.95 -13.64
N PRO A 174 -9.44 27.08 -13.80
CA PRO A 174 -8.24 27.11 -14.63
C PRO A 174 -7.16 26.20 -14.02
N LYS A 175 -6.50 25.38 -14.84
CA LYS A 175 -5.45 24.43 -14.38
C LYS A 175 -4.34 25.08 -13.55
N LYS A 176 -4.06 26.37 -13.79
CA LYS A 176 -3.08 27.14 -13.00
C LYS A 176 -3.45 27.26 -11.51
N SER A 177 -4.74 27.16 -11.17
CA SER A 177 -5.21 27.23 -9.78
C SER A 177 -5.17 25.89 -9.04
N TRP A 178 -4.95 24.78 -9.72
CA TRP A 178 -4.92 23.45 -9.12
C TRP A 178 -3.70 23.24 -8.22
N SER A 179 -2.55 23.80 -8.64
CA SER A 179 -1.30 23.69 -7.87
C SER A 179 -0.58 25.03 -7.87
N PRO A 180 -0.70 25.81 -6.79
CA PRO A 180 -0.04 27.11 -6.68
C PRO A 180 1.48 27.01 -6.41
N ILE A 181 2.08 25.82 -6.52
CA ILE A 181 3.51 25.62 -6.28
C ILE A 181 4.31 26.35 -7.36
N LYS A 182 4.97 27.44 -6.95
CA LYS A 182 5.98 28.11 -7.76
C LYS A 182 7.32 27.41 -7.56
N ARG A 183 7.95 26.94 -8.63
CA ARG A 183 9.35 26.52 -8.60
C ARG A 183 10.20 27.76 -8.62
N TYR A 184 11.02 27.93 -7.59
CA TYR A 184 12.06 28.94 -7.57
C TYR A 184 13.41 28.27 -7.74
N GLN A 185 14.18 28.71 -8.72
CA GLN A 185 15.55 28.27 -8.90
C GLN A 185 16.44 29.19 -8.08
N ILE A 186 17.00 28.64 -7.01
CA ILE A 186 17.92 29.40 -6.13
C ILE A 186 19.09 29.93 -6.96
N LYS A 187 19.35 31.22 -6.86
CA LYS A 187 20.46 31.91 -7.49
C LYS A 187 21.50 32.24 -6.42
N ARG A 188 22.76 32.44 -6.87
CA ARG A 188 23.84 32.86 -5.97
C ARG A 188 23.48 34.20 -5.31
N GLY A 189 23.43 34.23 -3.99
CA GLY A 189 23.03 35.40 -3.19
C GLY A 189 21.61 35.37 -2.62
N ASP A 190 20.80 34.33 -2.94
CA ASP A 190 19.50 34.15 -2.32
C ASP A 190 19.67 33.71 -0.86
N THR A 191 18.88 34.31 0.03
CA THR A 191 18.68 33.89 1.42
C THR A 191 17.30 33.29 1.57
N LEU A 192 17.18 32.20 2.35
CA LEU A 192 15.91 31.59 2.73
C LEU A 192 15.22 32.39 3.81
#